data_528e12ff271f97856e14ecd42fa196e6
#
_entry.id   528e12ff271f97856e14ecd42fa196e6
#
_cell.length_a   1.000
_cell.length_b   1.000
_cell.length_c   1.000
_cell.angle_alpha   90.00
_cell.angle_beta   90.00
_cell.angle_gamma   90.00
#
_symmetry.space_group_name_H-M   'P 1'
#
loop_
_entity.id
_entity.type
_entity.pdbx_description
1 polymer ?
#
loop_
_entity_poly.entity_id
_entity_poly.type
_entity_poly.pdbx_seq_one_letter_code
_entity_poly.pdbx_strand_id
1 'polypeptide(L)'
;MLLLIQSSVLGQKPRARDIGIPFNGTTGKFNAITDVKGVEVGYSTIISGQGKNVRGKGPVRTGVTAILPRGKNNNPVFANWYSLNGNGEMTGTTWITESGFLETPIMITNTNSVGVVRDAVLKWFVKT
;
A
#
# COMPACT_ATOMS: atom_id res chain seq x y z
N MET A 1 17.76 41.18 17.99
CA MET A 1 16.40 40.66 17.71
C MET A 1 16.59 39.30 17.05
N LEU A 2 16.53 38.23 17.82
CA LEU A 2 16.79 36.88 17.36
C LEU A 2 15.47 36.31 16.82
N LEU A 3 15.37 36.07 15.48
CA LEU A 3 14.23 35.41 14.87
C LEU A 3 14.35 33.91 15.16
N LEU A 4 13.53 33.40 16.08
CA LEU A 4 13.29 31.96 16.25
C LEU A 4 12.45 31.45 15.06
N ILE A 5 13.11 30.81 14.11
CA ILE A 5 12.44 30.03 13.07
C ILE A 5 11.91 28.77 13.76
N GLN A 6 10.62 28.77 14.08
CA GLN A 6 9.90 27.54 14.46
C GLN A 6 9.70 26.71 13.19
N SER A 7 10.64 25.81 12.92
CA SER A 7 10.40 24.70 12.02
C SER A 7 9.34 23.81 12.65
N SER A 8 8.11 23.83 12.13
CA SER A 8 7.08 22.85 12.44
C SER A 8 7.57 21.49 11.94
N VAL A 9 8.21 20.73 12.83
CA VAL A 9 8.43 19.32 12.64
C VAL A 9 7.04 18.68 12.62
N LEU A 10 6.52 18.44 11.41
CA LEU A 10 5.38 17.53 11.22
C LEU A 10 5.85 16.19 11.79
N GLY A 11 5.44 15.88 13.01
CA GLY A 11 5.86 14.71 13.74
C GLY A 11 5.52 13.45 12.94
N GLN A 12 6.53 12.85 12.34
CA GLN A 12 6.38 11.54 11.72
C GLN A 12 5.89 10.58 12.80
N LYS A 13 4.78 9.90 12.55
CA LYS A 13 4.24 8.91 13.50
C LYS A 13 5.32 7.88 13.81
N PRO A 14 5.50 7.48 15.08
CA PRO A 14 6.54 6.52 15.44
C PRO A 14 6.30 5.20 14.72
N ARG A 15 7.37 4.60 14.25
CA ARG A 15 7.35 3.25 13.66
C ARG A 15 7.42 2.20 14.78
N ALA A 16 7.11 0.97 14.45
CA ALA A 16 7.10 -0.13 15.42
C ALA A 16 8.44 -0.29 16.18
N ARG A 17 9.58 -0.12 15.49
CA ARG A 17 10.91 -0.16 16.14
C ARG A 17 11.13 1.01 17.11
N ASP A 18 10.62 2.20 16.78
CA ASP A 18 10.78 3.41 17.60
C ASP A 18 10.05 3.28 18.95
N ILE A 19 9.03 2.45 19.02
CA ILE A 19 8.26 2.15 20.24
C ILE A 19 8.66 0.81 20.89
N GLY A 20 9.81 0.25 20.50
CA GLY A 20 10.40 -0.91 21.16
C GLY A 20 9.85 -2.27 20.74
N ILE A 21 9.05 -2.37 19.67
CA ILE A 21 8.64 -3.68 19.14
C ILE A 21 9.86 -4.34 18.50
N PRO A 22 10.26 -5.54 18.96
CA PRO A 22 11.44 -6.22 18.44
C PRO A 22 11.22 -6.75 17.02
N PHE A 23 12.14 -6.45 16.13
CA PHE A 23 12.25 -7.05 14.82
C PHE A 23 13.68 -7.52 14.58
N ASN A 24 13.83 -8.71 14.05
CA ASN A 24 15.11 -9.24 13.63
C ASN A 24 15.62 -8.50 12.38
N GLY A 25 16.95 -8.47 12.21
CA GLY A 25 17.61 -7.89 11.05
C GLY A 25 17.91 -6.40 11.17
N THR A 26 18.73 -5.92 10.24
CA THR A 26 19.16 -4.53 10.12
C THR A 26 18.29 -3.82 9.08
N THR A 27 17.86 -2.60 9.40
CA THR A 27 17.06 -1.80 8.46
C THR A 27 17.91 -1.23 7.33
N GLY A 28 17.32 -1.07 6.16
CA GLY A 28 17.87 -0.23 5.10
C GLY A 28 17.69 1.28 5.43
N LYS A 29 18.10 2.12 4.50
CA LYS A 29 18.10 3.59 4.63
C LYS A 29 16.75 4.18 5.03
N PHE A 30 15.67 3.65 4.45
CA PHE A 30 14.31 4.15 4.66
C PHE A 30 13.50 3.33 5.67
N ASN A 31 14.05 2.18 6.12
CA ASN A 31 13.31 1.20 6.91
C ASN A 31 11.94 0.89 6.26
N ALA A 32 11.94 0.62 4.98
CA ALA A 32 10.75 0.45 4.15
C ALA A 32 11.02 -0.52 2.99
N ILE A 33 9.95 -1.05 2.37
CA ILE A 33 10.08 -1.93 1.20
C ILE A 33 10.76 -1.25 0.00
N THR A 34 10.74 0.08 -0.06
CA THR A 34 11.44 0.89 -1.07
C THR A 34 12.96 0.93 -0.88
N ASP A 35 13.51 0.31 0.16
CA ASP A 35 14.95 0.01 0.25
C ASP A 35 15.37 -1.04 -0.79
N VAL A 36 14.45 -1.87 -1.27
CA VAL A 36 14.70 -2.80 -2.37
C VAL A 36 14.72 -2.01 -3.69
N LYS A 37 15.84 -2.06 -4.38
CA LYS A 37 16.03 -1.34 -5.64
C LYS A 37 14.98 -1.74 -6.68
N GLY A 38 14.30 -0.74 -7.25
CA GLY A 38 13.27 -0.91 -8.27
C GLY A 38 11.86 -1.08 -7.72
N VAL A 39 11.68 -1.25 -6.42
CA VAL A 39 10.34 -1.24 -5.81
C VAL A 39 9.84 0.20 -5.68
N GLU A 40 8.67 0.46 -6.24
CA GLU A 40 7.97 1.74 -6.11
C GLU A 40 6.67 1.55 -5.35
N VAL A 41 6.28 2.56 -4.55
CA VAL A 41 5.03 2.58 -3.80
C VAL A 41 4.33 3.91 -4.00
N GLY A 42 3.06 3.84 -4.35
CA GLY A 42 2.16 4.98 -4.38
C GLY A 42 0.92 4.72 -3.53
N TYR A 43 0.33 5.77 -2.98
CA TYR A 43 -0.93 5.65 -2.27
C TYR A 43 -1.78 6.90 -2.41
N SER A 44 -3.09 6.71 -2.27
CA SER A 44 -4.06 7.79 -2.21
C SER A 44 -4.99 7.55 -1.01
N THR A 45 -5.19 8.58 -0.21
CA THR A 45 -6.04 8.50 0.98
C THR A 45 -7.14 9.54 0.90
N ILE A 46 -8.37 9.13 1.15
CA ILE A 46 -9.53 10.01 1.22
C ILE A 46 -9.94 10.17 2.68
N ILE A 47 -9.83 11.39 3.17
CA ILE A 47 -10.26 11.80 4.51
C ILE A 47 -11.27 12.91 4.35
N SER A 48 -12.53 12.64 4.70
CA SER A 48 -13.64 13.60 4.55
C SER A 48 -14.66 13.44 5.66
N GLY A 49 -15.21 14.55 6.13
CA GLY A 49 -16.21 14.60 7.19
C GLY A 49 -15.64 14.35 8.59
N GLN A 50 -16.45 14.60 9.60
CA GLN A 50 -16.15 14.43 11.03
C GLN A 50 -17.35 13.83 11.77
N GLY A 51 -17.12 13.42 13.02
CA GLY A 51 -18.16 12.91 13.90
C GLY A 51 -18.38 11.41 13.80
N LYS A 52 -19.55 10.97 14.28
CA LYS A 52 -19.94 9.55 14.31
C LYS A 52 -20.14 9.01 12.90
N ASN A 53 -19.68 7.77 12.67
CA ASN A 53 -19.91 7.10 11.39
C ASN A 53 -21.41 6.83 11.18
N VAL A 54 -21.95 7.34 10.07
CA VAL A 54 -23.31 7.09 9.60
C VAL A 54 -23.25 6.49 8.21
N ARG A 55 -23.80 5.31 8.05
CA ARG A 55 -23.80 4.58 6.78
C ARG A 55 -24.32 5.44 5.63
N GLY A 56 -23.57 5.54 4.55
CA GLY A 56 -23.90 6.36 3.36
C GLY A 56 -23.66 7.87 3.51
N LYS A 57 -23.26 8.35 4.71
CA LYS A 57 -23.00 9.79 4.97
C LYS A 57 -21.56 10.08 5.40
N GLY A 58 -20.86 9.09 5.89
CA GLY A 58 -19.48 9.24 6.38
C GLY A 58 -19.39 9.39 7.91
N PRO A 59 -18.26 9.82 8.47
CA PRO A 59 -17.05 10.32 7.78
C PRO A 59 -16.35 9.25 6.94
N VAL A 60 -15.64 9.68 5.90
CA VAL A 60 -14.87 8.80 5.01
C VAL A 60 -13.43 8.73 5.50
N ARG A 61 -12.90 7.51 5.61
CA ARG A 61 -11.50 7.19 5.93
C ARG A 61 -11.12 5.95 5.13
N THR A 62 -10.66 6.16 3.91
CA THR A 62 -10.34 5.06 2.99
C THR A 62 -9.17 5.42 2.12
N GLY A 63 -8.64 4.44 1.40
CA GLY A 63 -7.54 4.67 0.49
C GLY A 63 -7.17 3.44 -0.29
N VAL A 64 -6.20 3.63 -1.17
CA VAL A 64 -5.60 2.58 -1.97
C VAL A 64 -4.09 2.75 -1.94
N THR A 65 -3.37 1.65 -1.81
CA THR A 65 -1.91 1.59 -1.97
C THR A 65 -1.57 0.72 -3.15
N ALA A 66 -0.68 1.20 -4.00
CA ALA A 66 -0.11 0.47 -5.13
C ALA A 66 1.36 0.17 -4.84
N ILE A 67 1.77 -1.09 -5.02
CA ILE A 67 3.17 -1.51 -4.94
C ILE A 67 3.54 -2.06 -6.30
N LEU A 68 4.60 -1.50 -6.90
CA LEU A 68 5.16 -1.94 -8.17
C LEU A 68 6.50 -2.63 -7.88
N PRO A 69 6.56 -3.96 -7.90
CA PRO A 69 7.76 -4.71 -7.51
C PRO A 69 9.00 -4.43 -8.37
N ARG A 70 8.80 -3.97 -9.61
CA ARG A 70 9.86 -3.61 -10.56
C ARG A 70 9.65 -2.24 -11.22
N GLY A 71 8.98 -1.32 -10.51
CA GLY A 71 8.63 -0.02 -11.08
C GLY A 71 7.56 -0.15 -12.17
N LYS A 72 7.53 0.81 -13.09
CA LYS A 72 6.53 0.89 -14.16
C LYS A 72 6.92 0.06 -15.38
N ASN A 73 7.15 -1.23 -15.18
CA ASN A 73 7.40 -2.17 -16.27
C ASN A 73 6.61 -3.48 -16.06
N ASN A 74 6.45 -4.24 -17.13
CA ASN A 74 5.62 -5.44 -17.13
C ASN A 74 6.44 -6.72 -16.92
N ASN A 75 7.67 -6.62 -16.42
CA ASN A 75 8.48 -7.80 -16.13
C ASN A 75 7.91 -8.56 -14.92
N PRO A 76 7.59 -9.84 -15.07
CA PRO A 76 7.05 -10.63 -13.98
C PRO A 76 8.07 -10.81 -12.85
N VAL A 77 7.56 -11.00 -11.65
CA VAL A 77 8.35 -11.39 -10.47
C VAL A 77 7.83 -12.69 -9.92
N PHE A 78 8.70 -13.53 -9.36
CA PHE A 78 8.26 -14.69 -8.60
C PHE A 78 7.37 -14.26 -7.45
N ALA A 79 6.26 -14.92 -7.30
CA ALA A 79 5.28 -14.59 -6.27
C ALA A 79 4.58 -15.82 -5.72
N ASN A 80 4.14 -15.68 -4.49
CA ASN A 80 3.21 -16.59 -3.85
C ASN A 80 2.28 -15.77 -2.97
N TRP A 81 1.22 -16.38 -2.50
CA TRP A 81 0.26 -15.75 -1.61
C TRP A 81 -0.11 -16.67 -0.45
N TYR A 82 -0.57 -16.06 0.62
CA TYR A 82 -1.02 -16.79 1.80
C TYR A 82 -2.26 -16.13 2.37
N SER A 83 -3.28 -16.94 2.70
CA SER A 83 -4.46 -16.47 3.40
C SER A 83 -4.28 -16.66 4.90
N LEU A 84 -4.11 -15.58 5.64
CA LEU A 84 -4.05 -15.61 7.10
C LEU A 84 -5.42 -15.97 7.71
N ASN A 85 -6.49 -15.47 7.09
CA ASN A 85 -7.88 -15.77 7.45
C ASN A 85 -8.80 -15.49 6.25
N GLY A 86 -10.06 -15.93 6.34
CA GLY A 86 -11.04 -15.75 5.26
C GLY A 86 -11.84 -14.45 5.30
N ASN A 87 -11.57 -13.55 6.26
CA ASN A 87 -12.25 -12.27 6.36
C ASN A 87 -11.54 -11.20 5.51
N GLY A 88 -11.48 -11.43 4.22
CA GLY A 88 -10.81 -10.57 3.25
C GLY A 88 -11.22 -10.96 1.83
N GLU A 89 -10.67 -10.26 0.88
CA GLU A 89 -10.90 -10.51 -0.54
C GLU A 89 -9.58 -10.30 -1.30
N MET A 90 -9.25 -11.25 -2.19
CA MET A 90 -8.04 -11.18 -2.99
C MET A 90 -8.31 -11.72 -4.41
N THR A 91 -7.88 -11.00 -5.41
CA THR A 91 -7.95 -11.43 -6.81
C THR A 91 -6.54 -11.71 -7.35
N GLY A 92 -6.45 -12.51 -8.42
CA GLY A 92 -5.17 -12.89 -9.05
C GLY A 92 -4.48 -14.11 -8.44
N THR A 93 -4.99 -14.64 -7.34
CA THR A 93 -4.38 -15.77 -6.61
C THR A 93 -4.34 -17.06 -7.40
N THR A 94 -5.35 -17.35 -8.23
CA THR A 94 -5.40 -18.53 -9.09
C THR A 94 -4.26 -18.53 -10.11
N TRP A 95 -4.01 -17.40 -10.74
CA TRP A 95 -2.91 -17.24 -11.69
C TRP A 95 -1.53 -17.37 -11.01
N ILE A 96 -1.35 -16.72 -9.86
CA ILE A 96 -0.10 -16.86 -9.08
C ILE A 96 0.13 -18.31 -8.67
N THR A 97 -0.91 -19.04 -8.27
CA THR A 97 -0.81 -20.47 -7.91
C THR A 97 -0.39 -21.32 -9.11
N GLU A 98 -0.90 -21.02 -10.29
CA GLU A 98 -0.60 -21.78 -11.51
C GLU A 98 0.77 -21.43 -12.08
N SER A 99 1.07 -20.12 -12.21
CA SER A 99 2.26 -19.63 -12.90
C SER A 99 3.48 -19.46 -12.01
N GLY A 100 3.29 -19.21 -10.72
CA GLY A 100 4.35 -18.76 -9.80
C GLY A 100 4.76 -17.30 -9.99
N PHE A 101 4.04 -16.53 -10.83
CA PHE A 101 4.41 -15.16 -11.19
C PHE A 101 3.32 -14.14 -10.87
N LEU A 102 3.79 -12.95 -10.53
CA LEU A 102 3.00 -11.71 -10.47
C LEU A 102 3.45 -10.80 -11.61
N GLU A 103 2.52 -10.37 -12.42
CA GLU A 103 2.75 -9.54 -13.63
C GLU A 103 2.18 -8.12 -13.50
N THR A 104 1.43 -7.85 -12.44
CA THR A 104 0.74 -6.57 -12.22
C THR A 104 1.17 -5.91 -10.91
N PRO A 105 0.84 -4.64 -10.69
CA PRO A 105 0.97 -4.03 -9.37
C PRO A 105 0.19 -4.80 -8.30
N ILE A 106 0.72 -4.82 -7.08
CA ILE A 106 -0.03 -5.26 -5.90
C ILE A 106 -0.85 -4.08 -5.38
N MET A 107 -2.15 -4.26 -5.28
CA MET A 107 -3.06 -3.23 -4.79
C MET A 107 -3.63 -3.62 -3.44
N ILE A 108 -3.63 -2.68 -2.50
CA ILE A 108 -4.20 -2.87 -1.17
C ILE A 108 -5.28 -1.81 -0.96
N THR A 109 -6.49 -2.26 -0.68
CA THR A 109 -7.65 -1.38 -0.41
C THR A 109 -8.62 -2.06 0.54
N ASN A 110 -9.77 -1.45 0.80
CA ASN A 110 -10.84 -2.12 1.55
C ASN A 110 -11.55 -3.18 0.68
N THR A 111 -12.15 -4.18 1.32
CA THR A 111 -12.78 -5.35 0.64
C THR A 111 -13.86 -4.96 -0.36
N ASN A 112 -14.64 -3.93 -0.07
CA ASN A 112 -15.72 -3.48 -0.96
C ASN A 112 -15.22 -2.78 -2.23
N SER A 113 -13.96 -2.36 -2.26
CA SER A 113 -13.36 -1.62 -3.39
C SER A 113 -12.45 -2.48 -4.25
N VAL A 114 -12.28 -3.77 -3.97
CA VAL A 114 -11.38 -4.67 -4.71
C VAL A 114 -11.72 -4.69 -6.20
N GLY A 115 -12.98 -4.84 -6.57
CA GLY A 115 -13.42 -4.87 -7.97
C GLY A 115 -13.08 -3.57 -8.72
N VAL A 116 -13.39 -2.42 -8.14
CA VAL A 116 -13.10 -1.10 -8.75
C VAL A 116 -11.60 -0.88 -8.91
N VAL A 117 -10.81 -1.26 -7.92
CA VAL A 117 -9.34 -1.12 -7.96
C VAL A 117 -8.75 -2.06 -9.00
N ARG A 118 -9.24 -3.30 -9.11
CA ARG A 118 -8.84 -4.22 -10.16
C ARG A 118 -9.10 -3.64 -11.56
N ASP A 119 -10.28 -3.10 -11.79
CA ASP A 119 -10.63 -2.48 -13.07
C ASP A 119 -9.74 -1.26 -13.40
N ALA A 120 -9.37 -0.49 -12.38
CA ALA A 120 -8.44 0.62 -12.53
C ALA A 120 -7.04 0.15 -12.95
N VAL A 121 -6.54 -0.96 -12.36
CA VAL A 121 -5.25 -1.58 -12.75
C VAL A 121 -5.30 -2.04 -14.21
N LEU A 122 -6.35 -2.73 -14.64
CA LEU A 122 -6.49 -3.17 -16.02
C LEU A 122 -6.51 -2.00 -17.01
N LYS A 123 -7.23 -0.92 -16.68
CA LYS A 123 -7.25 0.30 -17.50
C LYS A 123 -5.89 0.99 -17.57
N TRP A 124 -5.12 0.96 -16.50
CA TRP A 124 -3.76 1.48 -16.49
C TRP A 124 -2.84 0.60 -17.33
N PHE A 125 -2.90 -0.70 -17.17
CA PHE A 125 -2.05 -1.68 -17.84
C PHE A 125 -2.22 -1.67 -19.37
N VAL A 126 -3.41 -1.41 -19.87
CA VAL A 126 -3.69 -1.29 -21.32
C VAL A 126 -3.11 0.00 -21.92
N LYS A 127 -2.79 1.00 -21.08
CA LYS A 127 -2.27 2.30 -21.53
C LYS A 127 -0.76 2.42 -21.44
N THR A 128 -0.11 1.53 -20.73
CA THR A 128 1.35 1.47 -20.56
C THR A 128 1.98 0.42 -21.44
#